data_7aade7980a35b9d550a3e88be65b2756
#
_entry.id   7aade7980a35b9d550a3e88be65b2756
#
_cell.length_a   1.000
_cell.length_b   1.000
_cell.length_c   1.000
_cell.angle_alpha   90.00
_cell.angle_beta   90.00
_cell.angle_gamma   90.00
#
_symmetry.space_group_name_H-M   'P 1'
#
loop_
_entity.id
_entity.type
_entity.pdbx_description
1 polymer ?
#
loop_
_entity_poly.entity_id
_entity_poly.type
_entity_poly.pdbx_seq_one_letter_code
_entity_poly.pdbx_strand_id
1 'polypeptide(L)'
;KPENDSPLNEVSLDGIIEEKHLRETPLGRKICDVKLKNTRENGKEDLITCISWGKCAEYTDSLALGDKVSTYGRLQSRRYKKTCKDGRVVEKVTYELSIKGIVGV
;
A
#
# COMPACT_ATOMS: atom_id res chain seq x y z
N LYS A 1 14.65 12.31 20.67
CA LYS A 1 14.28 12.55 20.07
C LYS A 1 13.85 12.26 19.21
N PRO A 2 13.48 11.99 19.33
CA PRO A 2 13.09 11.61 18.38
C PRO A 2 12.46 12.04 17.45
N GLU A 3 12.64 12.54 16.92
CA GLU A 3 12.36 12.85 15.77
C GLU A 3 11.99 11.81 14.93
N ASN A 4 11.90 10.67 15.40
CA ASN A 4 11.59 9.54 14.62
C ASN A 4 10.24 9.55 14.02
N ASP A 5 9.35 10.31 14.57
CA ASP A 5 8.04 10.44 14.01
C ASP A 5 7.96 11.60 13.06
N SER A 6 8.98 11.74 12.27
CA SER A 6 9.04 12.80 11.30
C SER A 6 7.85 12.74 10.35
N PRO A 7 7.12 13.84 10.17
CA PRO A 7 6.03 13.87 9.20
C PRO A 7 6.50 13.66 7.77
N LEU A 8 7.79 13.72 7.54
CA LEU A 8 8.32 13.49 6.21
C LEU A 8 8.09 12.06 5.72
N ASN A 9 7.81 11.12 6.66
CA ASN A 9 7.52 9.75 6.27
C ASN A 9 6.06 9.53 5.91
N GLU A 10 5.22 10.52 6.15
CA GLU A 10 3.83 10.40 5.81
C GLU A 10 3.58 10.97 4.43
N VAL A 11 2.78 10.25 3.65
CA VAL A 11 2.45 10.67 2.30
C VAL A 11 0.96 10.55 2.07
N SER A 12 0.45 11.37 1.15
CA SER A 12 -0.91 11.26 0.68
C SER A 12 -0.86 10.73 -0.74
N LEU A 13 -1.78 9.83 -1.05
CA LEU A 13 -1.80 9.19 -2.35
C LEU A 13 -3.22 9.01 -2.82
N ASP A 14 -3.51 9.49 -4.02
CA ASP A 14 -4.80 9.26 -4.66
C ASP A 14 -4.59 8.20 -5.72
N GLY A 15 -5.56 7.33 -5.88
CA GLY A 15 -5.43 6.30 -6.88
C GLY A 15 -6.72 5.52 -7.08
N ILE A 16 -6.65 4.56 -7.98
CA ILE A 16 -7.77 3.70 -8.31
C ILE A 16 -7.44 2.30 -7.82
N ILE A 17 -8.42 1.64 -7.21
CA ILE A 17 -8.21 0.30 -6.68
C ILE A 17 -8.12 -0.69 -7.84
N GLU A 18 -6.93 -1.29 -8.01
CA GLU A 18 -6.71 -2.29 -9.04
C GLU A 18 -6.84 -3.70 -8.51
N GLU A 19 -6.39 -3.93 -7.28
CA GLU A 19 -6.48 -5.23 -6.63
C GLU A 19 -6.70 -5.00 -5.15
N LYS A 20 -7.45 -5.90 -4.53
CA LYS A 20 -7.58 -5.89 -3.07
C LYS A 20 -7.75 -7.31 -2.59
N HIS A 21 -7.26 -7.56 -1.38
CA HIS A 21 -7.33 -8.87 -0.77
C HIS A 21 -7.44 -8.72 0.74
N LEU A 22 -8.56 -9.13 1.28
CA LEU A 22 -8.80 -9.11 2.72
C LEU A 22 -8.34 -10.43 3.31
N ARG A 23 -7.55 -10.37 4.36
CA ARG A 23 -7.12 -11.54 5.08
C ARG A 23 -7.17 -11.27 6.57
N GLU A 24 -7.04 -12.32 7.35
CA GLU A 24 -7.14 -12.23 8.79
C GLU A 24 -5.93 -12.90 9.42
N THR A 25 -5.37 -12.26 10.44
CA THR A 25 -4.25 -12.87 11.16
C THR A 25 -4.77 -13.94 12.11
N PRO A 26 -3.88 -14.82 12.61
CA PRO A 26 -4.31 -15.84 13.59
C PRO A 26 -4.93 -15.26 14.84
N LEU A 27 -4.64 -14.00 15.16
CA LEU A 27 -5.24 -13.34 16.31
C LEU A 27 -6.57 -12.67 15.98
N GLY A 28 -7.08 -12.85 14.76
CA GLY A 28 -8.37 -12.32 14.39
C GLY A 28 -8.34 -10.89 13.88
N ARG A 29 -7.16 -10.34 13.63
CA ARG A 29 -7.04 -8.98 13.15
C ARG A 29 -7.15 -8.95 11.63
N LYS A 30 -7.97 -8.05 11.12
CA LYS A 30 -8.18 -7.94 9.68
C LYS A 30 -7.12 -7.08 9.03
N ILE A 31 -6.69 -7.52 7.85
CA ILE A 31 -5.69 -6.82 7.04
C ILE A 31 -6.21 -6.80 5.62
N CYS A 32 -6.15 -5.66 4.96
CA CYS A 32 -6.48 -5.57 3.55
C CYS A 32 -5.26 -5.11 2.78
N ASP A 33 -4.79 -5.97 1.88
CA ASP A 33 -3.75 -5.61 0.94
C ASP A 33 -4.44 -5.02 -0.28
N VAL A 34 -4.00 -3.86 -0.72
CA VAL A 34 -4.64 -3.19 -1.85
C VAL A 34 -3.57 -2.59 -2.74
N LYS A 35 -3.78 -2.71 -4.04
CA LYS A 35 -2.89 -2.07 -5.00
C LYS A 35 -3.63 -0.91 -5.64
N LEU A 36 -3.04 0.26 -5.58
CA LEU A 36 -3.61 1.47 -6.12
C LEU A 36 -2.83 1.89 -7.36
N LYS A 37 -3.56 2.23 -8.40
CA LYS A 37 -2.97 2.76 -9.61
C LYS A 37 -3.03 4.28 -9.53
N ASN A 38 -1.86 4.90 -9.57
CA ASN A 38 -1.74 6.34 -9.55
C ASN A 38 -1.19 6.79 -10.90
N THR A 39 -1.83 7.79 -11.51
CA THR A 39 -1.39 8.31 -12.79
C THR A 39 -0.67 9.62 -12.56
N ARG A 40 0.60 9.69 -13.01
CA ARG A 40 1.39 10.90 -12.88
C ARG A 40 0.99 11.91 -13.95
N GLU A 41 1.43 13.16 -13.75
CA GLU A 41 1.12 14.22 -14.71
C GLU A 41 1.62 13.91 -16.11
N ASN A 42 2.72 13.18 -16.23
CA ASN A 42 3.27 12.84 -17.55
C ASN A 42 2.58 11.64 -18.18
N GLY A 43 1.51 11.14 -17.59
CA GLY A 43 0.76 10.03 -18.12
C GLY A 43 1.25 8.66 -17.69
N LYS A 44 2.36 8.61 -16.98
CA LYS A 44 2.86 7.30 -16.50
C LYS A 44 2.04 6.84 -15.31
N GLU A 45 1.83 5.54 -15.24
CA GLU A 45 1.07 4.95 -14.15
C GLU A 45 1.99 4.17 -13.23
N ASP A 46 1.75 4.33 -11.93
CA ASP A 46 2.46 3.57 -10.91
C ASP A 46 1.46 2.69 -10.20
N LEU A 47 1.87 1.47 -9.91
CA LEU A 47 1.09 0.56 -9.09
C LEU A 47 1.75 0.51 -7.73
N ILE A 48 1.01 0.94 -6.71
CA ILE A 48 1.57 1.08 -5.37
C ILE A 48 0.87 0.11 -4.44
N THR A 49 1.67 -0.71 -3.75
CA THR A 49 1.14 -1.66 -2.79
C THR A 49 0.87 -0.94 -1.49
N CYS A 50 -0.35 -1.13 -0.96
CA CYS A 50 -0.77 -0.52 0.28
C CYS A 50 -1.29 -1.59 1.21
N ILE A 51 -1.23 -1.33 2.51
CA ILE A 51 -1.76 -2.26 3.50
C ILE A 51 -2.56 -1.46 4.52
N SER A 52 -3.74 -1.96 4.86
CA SER A 52 -4.59 -1.35 5.88
C SER A 52 -4.96 -2.39 6.93
N TRP A 53 -5.29 -1.92 8.13
CA TRP A 53 -5.49 -2.79 9.29
C TRP A 53 -6.81 -2.47 9.97
N GLY A 54 -7.44 -3.49 10.55
CA GLY A 54 -8.60 -3.33 11.39
C GLY A 54 -9.78 -2.72 10.67
N LYS A 55 -10.37 -1.67 11.24
CA LYS A 55 -11.52 -1.03 10.61
C LYS A 55 -11.20 -0.42 9.27
N CYS A 56 -9.97 0.07 9.12
CA CYS A 56 -9.54 0.61 7.83
C CYS A 56 -9.52 -0.48 6.78
N ALA A 57 -9.11 -1.70 7.16
CA ALA A 57 -9.12 -2.84 6.26
C ALA A 57 -10.55 -3.19 5.84
N GLU A 58 -11.49 -3.17 6.78
CA GLU A 58 -12.87 -3.46 6.47
C GLU A 58 -13.44 -2.42 5.51
N TYR A 59 -13.14 -1.16 5.76
CA TYR A 59 -13.60 -0.10 4.88
C TYR A 59 -13.01 -0.26 3.47
N THR A 60 -11.72 -0.54 3.39
CA THR A 60 -11.05 -0.72 2.10
C THR A 60 -11.68 -1.87 1.33
N ASP A 61 -11.97 -2.97 2.04
CA ASP A 61 -12.57 -4.13 1.39
C ASP A 61 -13.99 -3.86 0.91
N SER A 62 -14.67 -2.90 1.52
CA SER A 62 -16.03 -2.56 1.12
C SER A 62 -16.07 -1.79 -0.19
N LEU A 63 -14.96 -1.24 -0.62
CA LEU A 63 -14.89 -0.50 -1.87
C LEU A 63 -14.74 -1.46 -3.05
N ALA A 64 -15.10 -0.99 -4.23
CA ALA A 64 -15.06 -1.83 -5.43
C ALA A 64 -13.79 -1.60 -6.23
N LEU A 65 -13.41 -2.61 -7.00
CA LEU A 65 -12.31 -2.43 -7.96
C LEU A 65 -12.71 -1.32 -8.92
N GLY A 66 -11.77 -0.45 -9.23
CA GLY A 66 -12.03 0.69 -10.08
C GLY A 66 -12.44 1.94 -9.35
N ASP A 67 -12.75 1.84 -8.06
CA ASP A 67 -13.11 3.00 -7.28
C ASP A 67 -11.90 3.90 -7.07
N LYS A 68 -12.16 5.21 -7.10
CA LYS A 68 -11.13 6.19 -6.83
C LYS A 68 -11.10 6.48 -5.34
N VAL A 69 -9.92 6.49 -4.77
CA VAL A 69 -9.76 6.71 -3.33
C VAL A 69 -8.64 7.71 -3.07
N SER A 70 -8.73 8.36 -1.92
CA SER A 70 -7.67 9.20 -1.41
C SER A 70 -7.18 8.58 -0.12
N THR A 71 -5.89 8.39 -0.02
CA THR A 71 -5.29 7.72 1.14
C THR A 71 -4.16 8.56 1.71
N TYR A 72 -3.87 8.32 2.98
CA TYR A 72 -2.65 8.83 3.56
C TYR A 72 -2.12 7.80 4.55
N GLY A 73 -0.83 7.83 4.76
CA GLY A 73 -0.22 6.92 5.69
C GLY A 73 1.29 7.05 5.66
N ARG A 74 1.95 6.02 6.16
CA ARG A 74 3.39 6.01 6.25
C ARG A 74 3.99 5.15 5.15
N LEU A 75 4.97 5.71 4.44
CA LEU A 75 5.68 4.97 3.40
C LEU A 75 6.81 4.18 4.05
N GLN A 76 6.85 2.90 3.78
CA GLN A 76 7.87 2.01 4.32
C GLN A 76 8.61 1.33 3.18
N SER A 77 9.89 1.09 3.37
CA SER A 77 10.65 0.31 2.41
C SER A 77 10.82 -1.10 2.94
N ARG A 78 10.85 -2.05 2.03
CA ARG A 78 11.00 -3.45 2.39
C ARG A 78 12.01 -4.07 1.45
N ARG A 79 12.98 -4.78 2.00
CA ARG A 79 13.98 -5.48 1.21
C ARG A 79 13.59 -6.93 1.07
N TYR A 80 13.84 -7.47 -0.10
CA TYR A 80 13.62 -8.89 -0.31
C TYR A 80 14.61 -9.40 -1.34
N LYS A 81 14.84 -10.71 -1.33
CA LYS A 81 15.74 -11.34 -2.26
C LYS A 81 14.92 -12.08 -3.31
N LYS A 82 15.32 -11.93 -4.54
CA LYS A 82 14.68 -12.61 -5.66
C LYS A 82 15.69 -13.46 -6.38
N THR A 83 15.36 -14.72 -6.63
CA THR A 83 16.19 -15.61 -7.40
C THR A 83 15.82 -15.50 -8.86
N CYS A 84 16.78 -15.13 -9.68
CA CYS A 84 16.58 -15.02 -11.11
C CYS A 84 16.62 -16.38 -11.77
N LYS A 85 16.17 -16.45 -13.02
CA LYS A 85 16.14 -17.72 -13.75
C LYS A 85 17.52 -18.33 -13.93
N ASP A 86 18.55 -17.51 -13.96
CA ASP A 86 19.93 -17.99 -14.13
C ASP A 86 20.57 -18.39 -12.81
N GLY A 87 19.81 -18.42 -11.73
CA GLY A 87 20.29 -18.83 -10.43
C GLY A 87 20.89 -17.73 -9.58
N ARG A 88 21.01 -16.53 -10.12
CA ARG A 88 21.53 -15.40 -9.36
C ARG A 88 20.49 -14.89 -8.37
N VAL A 89 20.98 -14.47 -7.21
CA VAL A 89 20.12 -13.86 -6.20
C VAL A 89 20.39 -12.37 -6.20
N VAL A 90 19.33 -11.59 -6.40
CA VAL A 90 19.45 -10.13 -6.37
C VAL A 90 18.60 -9.60 -5.22
N GLU A 91 19.11 -8.54 -4.60
CA GLU A 91 18.36 -7.87 -3.55
C GLU A 91 17.57 -6.74 -4.16
N LYS A 92 16.29 -6.69 -3.84
CA LYS A 92 15.41 -5.64 -4.34
C LYS A 92 14.77 -4.91 -3.18
N VAL A 93 14.44 -3.65 -3.45
CA VAL A 93 13.73 -2.82 -2.48
C VAL A 93 12.39 -2.45 -3.09
N THR A 94 11.34 -2.63 -2.32
CA THR A 94 10.01 -2.20 -2.72
C THR A 94 9.47 -1.26 -1.67
N TYR A 95 8.52 -0.45 -2.04
CA TYR A 95 7.87 0.48 -1.12
C TYR A 95 6.44 0.07 -0.88
N GLU A 96 5.98 0.26 0.33
CA GLU A 96 4.64 -0.12 0.73
C GLU A 96 4.06 1.01 1.56
N LEU A 97 2.81 1.39 1.28
CA LEU A 97 2.14 2.42 2.05
C LEU A 97 1.31 1.76 3.14
N SER A 98 1.66 2.06 4.40
CA SER A 98 0.86 1.62 5.53
C SER A 98 -0.23 2.66 5.74
N ILE A 99 -1.45 2.32 5.35
CA ILE A 99 -2.56 3.28 5.32
C ILE A 99 -3.02 3.61 6.73
N LYS A 100 -3.09 4.90 7.04
CA LYS A 100 -3.69 5.39 8.28
C LYS A 100 -5.10 5.87 8.04
N GLY A 101 -5.39 6.37 6.84
CA GLY A 101 -6.72 6.82 6.50
C GLY A 101 -6.98 6.65 5.02
N ILE A 102 -8.22 6.32 4.67
CA ILE A 102 -8.64 6.12 3.29
C ILE A 102 -10.09 6.55 3.17
N VAL A 103 -10.40 7.28 2.09
CA VAL A 103 -11.76 7.66 1.79
C VAL A 103 -12.02 7.46 0.31
N GLY A 104 -13.23 7.00 -0.01
CA GLY A 104 -13.67 6.93 -1.40
C GLY A 104 -14.00 8.33 -1.88
N VAL A 105 -13.64 8.61 -3.12
CA VAL A 105 -13.84 9.93 -3.70
C VAL A 105 -15.00 9.89 -4.69
#